data_edfea539622a6f22fa0517d5b75cf57a
#
_entry.id   edfea539622a6f22fa0517d5b75cf57a
#
_cell.length_a   1.000
_cell.length_b   1.000
_cell.length_c   1.000
_cell.angle_alpha   90.00
_cell.angle_beta   90.00
_cell.angle_gamma   90.00
#
_symmetry.space_group_name_H-M   'P 1'
#
loop_
_entity.id
_entity.type
_entity.pdbx_description
1 polymer ?
#
loop_
_entity_poly.entity_id
_entity_poly.type
_entity_poly.pdbx_seq_one_letter_code
_entity_poly.pdbx_strand_id
1 'polypeptide(L)'
;VDIDLERGLPHLRAEWIKERKERDEANQTQMYYAKRGIITPEMEYVAIRENMNCQELGIETHITPEFVRQEVAEGRAVIPANINHPEAEPMIIGRSFLTKINANIGNSATTSSIDEEVEKAIWSCKWGADTIMDLSTGPNIHETREWILRNSPVPIGTVPIYQAMERVNGKAEELTWEIYRDVLIEQCEQGVDYFTIHCGIRLKNVMLAADRLTGIVSRGGSI
;
A
#
# COMPACT_ATOMS: atom_id res chain seq x y z
N VAL A 1 7.09 -15.20 -18.47
CA VAL A 1 6.14 -14.11 -18.85
C VAL A 1 7.02 -12.94 -19.22
N ASP A 2 6.94 -12.49 -20.46
CA ASP A 2 7.64 -11.27 -20.86
C ASP A 2 6.99 -10.10 -20.10
N ILE A 3 7.81 -9.41 -19.33
CA ILE A 3 7.39 -8.22 -18.56
C ILE A 3 7.53 -7.05 -19.53
N ASP A 4 6.42 -6.45 -19.90
CA ASP A 4 6.42 -5.22 -20.69
C ASP A 4 6.40 -4.02 -19.72
N LEU A 5 7.58 -3.55 -19.37
CA LEU A 5 7.75 -2.43 -18.45
C LEU A 5 7.19 -1.11 -19.00
N GLU A 6 7.12 -0.95 -20.33
CA GLU A 6 6.61 0.28 -20.95
C GLU A 6 5.08 0.34 -20.93
N ARG A 7 4.41 -0.80 -20.90
CA ARG A 7 2.96 -0.88 -21.00
C ARG A 7 2.25 -0.97 -19.64
N GLY A 8 2.87 -1.66 -18.65
CA GLY A 8 2.22 -1.95 -17.38
C GLY A 8 0.97 -2.84 -17.49
N LEU A 9 0.19 -2.89 -16.41
CA LEU A 9 -1.08 -3.61 -16.36
C LEU A 9 -2.26 -2.75 -16.87
N PRO A 10 -3.38 -3.39 -17.28
CA PRO A 10 -4.61 -2.67 -17.59
C PRO A 10 -5.14 -1.88 -16.38
N HIS A 11 -5.68 -0.70 -16.63
CA HIS A 11 -6.22 0.19 -15.61
C HIS A 11 -7.64 -0.22 -15.20
N LEU A 12 -7.79 -1.26 -14.39
CA LEU A 12 -9.07 -1.83 -13.98
C LEU A 12 -10.07 -0.79 -13.43
N ARG A 13 -9.58 0.15 -12.61
CA ARG A 13 -10.42 1.13 -11.92
C ARG A 13 -10.56 2.48 -12.63
N ALA A 14 -9.98 2.63 -13.84
CA ALA A 14 -9.91 3.91 -14.53
C ALA A 14 -11.28 4.58 -14.72
N GLU A 15 -12.28 3.81 -15.20
CA GLU A 15 -13.62 4.34 -15.44
C GLU A 15 -14.33 4.72 -14.13
N TRP A 16 -14.20 3.92 -13.07
CA TRP A 16 -14.77 4.23 -11.76
C TRP A 16 -14.20 5.52 -11.15
N ILE A 17 -12.88 5.70 -11.31
CA ILE A 17 -12.16 6.90 -10.84
C ILE A 17 -12.59 8.12 -11.67
N LYS A 18 -12.69 7.97 -12.99
CA LYS A 18 -13.13 9.04 -13.91
C LYS A 18 -14.52 9.53 -13.58
N GLU A 19 -15.50 8.63 -13.41
CA GLU A 19 -16.87 8.99 -13.03
C GLU A 19 -16.93 9.79 -11.71
N ARG A 20 -16.08 9.46 -10.73
CA ARG A 20 -15.99 10.21 -9.47
C ARG A 20 -15.36 11.58 -9.64
N LYS A 21 -14.33 11.70 -10.50
CA LYS A 21 -13.70 13.00 -10.81
C LYS A 21 -14.66 13.94 -11.53
N GLU A 22 -15.51 13.41 -12.43
CA GLU A 22 -16.51 14.18 -13.15
C GLU A 22 -17.62 14.74 -12.25
N ARG A 23 -17.86 14.13 -11.08
CA ARG A 23 -18.80 14.64 -10.08
C ARG A 23 -18.22 15.78 -9.21
N ASP A 24 -16.98 16.21 -9.49
CA ASP A 24 -16.26 17.27 -8.75
C ASP A 24 -16.24 17.09 -7.24
N GLU A 25 -16.04 15.85 -6.78
CA GLU A 25 -15.97 15.53 -5.37
C GLU A 25 -14.55 15.76 -4.83
N ALA A 26 -14.43 16.71 -3.89
CA ALA A 26 -13.15 17.06 -3.25
C ALA A 26 -12.52 15.91 -2.44
N ASN A 27 -13.34 14.94 -2.00
CA ASN A 27 -12.89 13.77 -1.26
C ASN A 27 -13.40 12.50 -1.94
N GLN A 28 -12.48 11.66 -2.39
CA GLN A 28 -12.76 10.43 -3.13
C GLN A 28 -12.36 9.16 -2.35
N THR A 29 -12.16 9.27 -1.03
CA THR A 29 -11.79 8.11 -0.21
C THR A 29 -12.96 7.16 -0.02
N GLN A 30 -12.69 5.86 0.07
CA GLN A 30 -13.71 4.84 0.34
C GLN A 30 -14.46 5.11 1.65
N MET A 31 -13.76 5.60 2.68
CA MET A 31 -14.37 6.02 3.94
C MET A 31 -15.40 7.15 3.78
N TYR A 32 -15.12 8.13 2.91
CA TYR A 32 -16.03 9.23 2.62
C TYR A 32 -17.35 8.74 2.04
N TYR A 33 -17.29 7.87 1.03
CA TYR A 33 -18.48 7.27 0.41
C TYR A 33 -19.23 6.38 1.40
N ALA A 34 -18.49 5.52 2.12
CA ALA A 34 -19.08 4.61 3.10
C ALA A 34 -19.88 5.33 4.17
N LYS A 35 -19.36 6.43 4.74
CA LYS A 35 -20.05 7.25 5.74
C LYS A 35 -21.31 7.95 5.20
N ARG A 36 -21.39 8.17 3.90
CA ARG A 36 -22.56 8.74 3.22
C ARG A 36 -23.60 7.70 2.78
N GLY A 37 -23.37 6.44 3.12
CA GLY A 37 -24.27 5.34 2.73
C GLY A 37 -24.12 4.94 1.26
N ILE A 38 -23.03 5.34 0.59
CA ILE A 38 -22.78 5.07 -0.83
C ILE A 38 -21.91 3.82 -0.94
N ILE A 39 -22.42 2.82 -1.66
CA ILE A 39 -21.64 1.65 -2.06
C ILE A 39 -20.87 2.01 -3.34
N THR A 40 -19.56 1.82 -3.32
CA THR A 40 -18.69 2.05 -4.49
C THR A 40 -18.48 0.75 -5.26
N PRO A 41 -18.09 0.83 -6.55
CA PRO A 41 -17.71 -0.37 -7.31
C PRO A 41 -16.61 -1.18 -6.64
N GLU A 42 -15.68 -0.53 -5.94
CA GLU A 42 -14.64 -1.19 -5.16
C GLU A 42 -15.23 -2.04 -4.02
N MET A 43 -16.28 -1.58 -3.34
CA MET A 43 -16.96 -2.35 -2.28
C MET A 43 -17.72 -3.55 -2.83
N GLU A 44 -18.33 -3.42 -4.01
CA GLU A 44 -18.97 -4.52 -4.72
C GLU A 44 -17.94 -5.58 -5.14
N TYR A 45 -16.84 -5.13 -5.74
CA TYR A 45 -15.73 -6.00 -6.14
C TYR A 45 -15.17 -6.79 -4.95
N VAL A 46 -14.91 -6.10 -3.83
CA VAL A 46 -14.46 -6.73 -2.59
C VAL A 46 -15.42 -7.82 -2.11
N ALA A 47 -16.73 -7.53 -2.09
CA ALA A 47 -17.72 -8.51 -1.63
C ALA A 47 -17.71 -9.78 -2.50
N ILE A 48 -17.59 -9.63 -3.83
CA ILE A 48 -17.51 -10.74 -4.78
C ILE A 48 -16.25 -11.57 -4.50
N ARG A 49 -15.08 -10.93 -4.41
CA ARG A 49 -13.80 -11.62 -4.22
C ARG A 49 -13.72 -12.34 -2.88
N GLU A 50 -14.16 -11.71 -1.79
CA GLU A 50 -14.19 -12.35 -0.46
C GLU A 50 -15.09 -13.60 -0.46
N ASN A 51 -16.28 -13.53 -1.07
CA ASN A 51 -17.17 -14.71 -1.17
C ASN A 51 -16.56 -15.81 -2.03
N MET A 52 -15.91 -15.50 -3.15
CA MET A 52 -15.21 -16.50 -3.97
C MET A 52 -14.10 -17.19 -3.19
N ASN A 53 -13.27 -16.46 -2.51
CA ASN A 53 -12.17 -17.00 -1.72
C ASN A 53 -12.68 -17.81 -0.52
N CYS A 54 -13.74 -17.38 0.16
CA CYS A 54 -14.38 -18.16 1.22
C CYS A 54 -14.93 -19.48 0.69
N GLN A 55 -15.56 -19.48 -0.49
CA GLN A 55 -16.07 -20.69 -1.11
C GLN A 55 -14.95 -21.69 -1.44
N GLU A 56 -13.83 -21.22 -1.99
CA GLU A 56 -12.64 -22.05 -2.26
C GLU A 56 -12.08 -22.69 -0.99
N LEU A 57 -12.14 -21.98 0.12
CA LEU A 57 -11.68 -22.44 1.43
C LEU A 57 -12.73 -23.27 2.19
N GLY A 58 -13.92 -23.49 1.63
CA GLY A 58 -15.01 -24.20 2.29
C GLY A 58 -15.60 -23.47 3.51
N ILE A 59 -15.46 -22.13 3.55
CA ILE A 59 -16.01 -21.29 4.63
C ILE A 59 -17.40 -20.81 4.21
N GLU A 60 -18.42 -21.21 4.99
CA GLU A 60 -19.79 -20.73 4.80
C GLU A 60 -19.91 -19.29 5.31
N THR A 61 -19.94 -18.35 4.41
CA THR A 61 -20.20 -16.94 4.71
C THR A 61 -20.84 -16.25 3.50
N HIS A 62 -21.51 -15.14 3.76
CA HIS A 62 -22.07 -14.30 2.70
C HIS A 62 -21.79 -12.82 3.01
N ILE A 63 -20.77 -12.30 2.38
CA ILE A 63 -20.36 -10.89 2.49
C ILE A 63 -21.10 -10.09 1.43
N THR A 64 -21.92 -9.12 1.88
CA THR A 64 -22.64 -8.21 0.99
C THR A 64 -21.87 -6.91 0.79
N PRO A 65 -22.08 -6.19 -0.34
CA PRO A 65 -21.50 -4.85 -0.51
C PRO A 65 -21.89 -3.87 0.61
N GLU A 66 -23.10 -3.97 1.14
CA GLU A 66 -23.55 -3.16 2.27
C GLU A 66 -22.77 -3.49 3.56
N PHE A 67 -22.48 -4.76 3.82
CA PHE A 67 -21.64 -5.16 4.94
C PHE A 67 -20.22 -4.57 4.80
N VAL A 68 -19.63 -4.65 3.60
CA VAL A 68 -18.33 -4.02 3.30
C VAL A 68 -18.38 -2.51 3.57
N ARG A 69 -19.40 -1.83 3.05
CA ARG A 69 -19.62 -0.39 3.27
C ARG A 69 -19.68 -0.07 4.76
N GLN A 70 -20.45 -0.83 5.53
CA GLN A 70 -20.64 -0.60 6.96
C GLN A 70 -19.35 -0.78 7.75
N GLU A 71 -18.57 -1.85 7.48
CA GLU A 71 -17.28 -2.09 8.12
C GLU A 71 -16.28 -0.95 7.84
N VAL A 72 -16.28 -0.43 6.61
CA VAL A 72 -15.44 0.72 6.24
C VAL A 72 -15.94 2.00 6.92
N ALA A 73 -17.27 2.27 6.93
CA ALA A 73 -17.85 3.47 7.54
C ALA A 73 -17.55 3.58 9.04
N GLU A 74 -17.55 2.44 9.73
CA GLU A 74 -17.28 2.35 11.17
C GLU A 74 -15.79 2.26 11.51
N GLY A 75 -14.90 2.26 10.50
CA GLY A 75 -13.45 2.22 10.69
C GLY A 75 -12.92 0.86 11.16
N ARG A 76 -13.68 -0.22 10.98
CA ARG A 76 -13.24 -1.58 11.31
C ARG A 76 -12.54 -2.29 10.15
N ALA A 77 -12.66 -1.73 8.95
CA ALA A 77 -11.98 -2.23 7.77
C ALA A 77 -11.50 -1.07 6.88
N VAL A 78 -10.50 -1.33 6.04
CA VAL A 78 -9.94 -0.39 5.07
C VAL A 78 -9.78 -1.05 3.71
N ILE A 79 -10.10 -0.29 2.66
CA ILE A 79 -9.82 -0.65 1.26
C ILE A 79 -8.67 0.27 0.82
N PRO A 80 -7.42 -0.22 0.79
CA PRO A 80 -6.28 0.54 0.29
C PRO A 80 -6.36 0.59 -1.24
N ALA A 81 -6.70 1.75 -1.78
CA ALA A 81 -6.97 1.91 -3.22
C ALA A 81 -6.72 3.36 -3.64
N ASN A 82 -5.47 3.72 -3.89
CA ASN A 82 -5.13 5.04 -4.39
C ASN A 82 -5.72 5.26 -5.80
N ILE A 83 -6.26 6.44 -6.05
CA ILE A 83 -6.83 6.81 -7.37
C ILE A 83 -5.77 6.89 -8.47
N ASN A 84 -4.50 7.05 -8.10
CA ASN A 84 -3.36 7.09 -9.03
C ASN A 84 -2.67 5.71 -9.19
N HIS A 85 -3.28 4.65 -8.65
CA HIS A 85 -2.91 3.25 -8.89
C HIS A 85 -4.13 2.49 -9.46
N PRO A 86 -4.60 2.85 -10.67
CA PRO A 86 -5.82 2.28 -11.24
C PRO A 86 -5.69 0.81 -11.63
N GLU A 87 -4.48 0.27 -11.70
CA GLU A 87 -4.16 -1.12 -12.00
C GLU A 87 -4.55 -2.07 -10.86
N ALA A 88 -4.52 -1.59 -9.62
CA ALA A 88 -4.77 -2.43 -8.45
C ALA A 88 -6.22 -2.93 -8.38
N GLU A 89 -6.39 -4.23 -8.14
CA GLU A 89 -7.66 -4.85 -7.79
C GLU A 89 -8.06 -4.45 -6.37
N PRO A 90 -9.30 -4.02 -6.14
CA PRO A 90 -9.75 -3.70 -4.79
C PRO A 90 -9.70 -4.91 -3.86
N MET A 91 -9.15 -4.71 -2.66
CA MET A 91 -9.14 -5.68 -1.58
C MET A 91 -9.46 -4.99 -0.25
N ILE A 92 -9.78 -5.75 0.79
CA ILE A 92 -10.13 -5.21 2.09
C ILE A 92 -9.30 -5.85 3.20
N ILE A 93 -8.92 -5.03 4.17
CA ILE A 93 -8.25 -5.47 5.40
C ILE A 93 -9.16 -5.15 6.57
N GLY A 94 -9.56 -6.17 7.33
CA GLY A 94 -10.44 -6.01 8.49
C GLY A 94 -10.71 -7.35 9.17
N ARG A 95 -11.13 -7.30 10.45
CA ARG A 95 -11.31 -8.51 11.28
C ARG A 95 -12.41 -9.45 10.78
N SER A 96 -13.37 -8.91 10.04
CA SER A 96 -14.52 -9.67 9.52
C SER A 96 -14.27 -10.28 8.13
N PHE A 97 -13.04 -10.15 7.62
CA PHE A 97 -12.63 -10.60 6.29
C PHE A 97 -11.47 -11.59 6.38
N LEU A 98 -11.18 -12.30 5.30
CA LEU A 98 -10.05 -13.21 5.23
C LEU A 98 -8.74 -12.52 5.53
N THR A 99 -7.83 -13.21 6.21
CA THR A 99 -6.47 -12.71 6.48
C THR A 99 -5.73 -12.44 5.18
N LYS A 100 -5.10 -11.29 5.09
CA LYS A 100 -4.31 -10.88 3.92
C LYS A 100 -2.82 -11.06 4.18
N ILE A 101 -2.11 -11.50 3.16
CA ILE A 101 -0.67 -11.73 3.20
C ILE A 101 0.05 -10.56 2.52
N ASN A 102 0.99 -9.96 3.25
CA ASN A 102 1.88 -8.93 2.73
C ASN A 102 3.24 -9.54 2.35
N ALA A 103 3.70 -9.29 1.14
CA ALA A 103 5.06 -9.59 0.71
C ALA A 103 5.94 -8.34 0.79
N ASN A 104 7.18 -8.50 1.22
CA ASN A 104 8.18 -7.44 1.23
C ASN A 104 9.15 -7.61 0.08
N ILE A 105 9.35 -6.55 -0.69
CA ILE A 105 10.37 -6.42 -1.73
C ILE A 105 11.15 -5.13 -1.52
N GLY A 106 12.12 -4.84 -2.34
CA GLY A 106 12.85 -3.57 -2.33
C GLY A 106 14.31 -3.74 -2.69
N ASN A 107 14.84 -2.78 -3.43
CA ASN A 107 16.25 -2.71 -3.76
C ASN A 107 17.08 -2.14 -2.60
N SER A 108 18.40 -2.35 -2.68
CA SER A 108 19.38 -1.71 -1.81
C SER A 108 20.51 -1.11 -2.63
N ALA A 109 21.42 -0.39 -1.98
CA ALA A 109 22.57 0.22 -2.66
C ALA A 109 23.49 -0.78 -3.38
N THR A 110 23.39 -2.06 -3.04
CA THR A 110 24.29 -3.13 -3.53
C THR A 110 23.58 -4.23 -4.31
N THR A 111 22.25 -4.27 -4.32
CA THR A 111 21.50 -5.40 -4.92
C THR A 111 20.22 -4.93 -5.55
N SER A 112 19.89 -5.59 -6.66
CA SER A 112 18.62 -5.54 -7.38
C SER A 112 18.43 -4.33 -8.29
N SER A 113 18.11 -4.61 -9.53
CA SER A 113 17.68 -3.63 -10.53
C SER A 113 16.17 -3.37 -10.44
N ILE A 114 15.67 -2.40 -11.21
CA ILE A 114 14.24 -2.12 -11.32
C ILE A 114 13.50 -3.36 -11.86
N ASP A 115 14.02 -3.99 -12.90
CA ASP A 115 13.43 -5.17 -13.53
C ASP A 115 13.29 -6.33 -12.54
N GLU A 116 14.34 -6.57 -11.74
CA GLU A 116 14.32 -7.60 -10.69
C GLU A 116 13.30 -7.31 -9.59
N GLU A 117 13.08 -6.05 -9.22
CA GLU A 117 12.04 -5.68 -8.26
C GLU A 117 10.63 -5.90 -8.82
N VAL A 118 10.41 -5.57 -10.09
CA VAL A 118 9.13 -5.85 -10.77
C VAL A 118 8.90 -7.37 -10.88
N GLU A 119 9.93 -8.13 -11.22
CA GLU A 119 9.83 -9.59 -11.26
C GLU A 119 9.49 -10.17 -9.88
N LYS A 120 10.11 -9.69 -8.80
CA LYS A 120 9.79 -10.09 -7.43
C LYS A 120 8.35 -9.75 -7.06
N ALA A 121 7.84 -8.59 -7.48
CA ALA A 121 6.44 -8.21 -7.26
C ALA A 121 5.50 -9.20 -7.96
N ILE A 122 5.74 -9.54 -9.21
CA ILE A 122 4.96 -10.51 -9.99
C ILE A 122 4.99 -11.90 -9.32
N TRP A 123 6.17 -12.35 -8.90
CA TRP A 123 6.29 -13.64 -8.18
C TRP A 123 5.53 -13.62 -6.85
N SER A 124 5.59 -12.51 -6.11
CA SER A 124 4.85 -12.36 -4.86
C SER A 124 3.34 -12.54 -5.08
N CYS A 125 2.79 -11.91 -6.11
CA CYS A 125 1.38 -12.08 -6.49
C CYS A 125 1.05 -13.52 -6.88
N LYS A 126 1.90 -14.18 -7.67
CA LYS A 126 1.71 -15.59 -8.06
C LYS A 126 1.71 -16.55 -6.87
N TRP A 127 2.41 -16.21 -5.80
CA TRP A 127 2.45 -16.98 -4.56
C TRP A 127 1.40 -16.54 -3.52
N GLY A 128 0.47 -15.67 -3.90
CA GLY A 128 -0.69 -15.34 -3.10
C GLY A 128 -0.50 -14.12 -2.19
N ALA A 129 0.40 -13.21 -2.51
CA ALA A 129 0.45 -11.92 -1.83
C ALA A 129 -0.79 -11.10 -2.15
N ASP A 130 -1.45 -10.60 -1.11
CA ASP A 130 -2.60 -9.69 -1.20
C ASP A 130 -2.16 -8.22 -1.23
N THR A 131 -0.99 -7.92 -0.69
CA THR A 131 -0.33 -6.62 -0.73
C THR A 131 1.17 -6.78 -0.88
N ILE A 132 1.84 -5.74 -1.36
CA ILE A 132 3.30 -5.70 -1.44
C ILE A 132 3.80 -4.43 -0.77
N MET A 133 4.84 -4.55 0.06
CA MET A 133 5.58 -3.42 0.57
C MET A 133 6.89 -3.24 -0.19
N ASP A 134 7.04 -2.08 -0.82
CA ASP A 134 8.32 -1.62 -1.37
C ASP A 134 9.15 -1.00 -0.24
N LEU A 135 10.19 -1.71 0.16
CA LEU A 135 11.15 -1.32 1.19
C LEU A 135 12.46 -0.80 0.59
N SER A 136 12.43 -0.32 -0.64
CA SER A 136 13.63 0.18 -1.36
C SER A 136 14.36 1.26 -0.57
N THR A 137 15.68 1.14 -0.55
CA THR A 137 16.62 2.05 0.11
C THR A 137 17.82 2.40 -0.76
N GLY A 138 17.89 1.83 -1.96
CA GLY A 138 18.93 2.09 -2.95
C GLY A 138 18.70 3.40 -3.72
N PRO A 139 19.49 3.66 -4.73
CA PRO A 139 19.25 4.78 -5.64
C PRO A 139 17.98 4.57 -6.47
N ASN A 140 17.41 5.66 -6.99
CA ASN A 140 16.24 5.65 -7.87
C ASN A 140 14.97 5.05 -7.24
N ILE A 141 14.74 5.30 -5.94
CA ILE A 141 13.54 4.82 -5.21
C ILE A 141 12.26 5.22 -5.95
N HIS A 142 12.17 6.46 -6.43
CA HIS A 142 11.00 6.97 -7.14
C HIS A 142 10.70 6.17 -8.41
N GLU A 143 11.70 5.96 -9.25
CA GLU A 143 11.56 5.24 -10.52
C GLU A 143 11.26 3.75 -10.28
N THR A 144 11.96 3.11 -9.34
CA THR A 144 11.71 1.71 -8.95
C THR A 144 10.24 1.52 -8.52
N ARG A 145 9.75 2.40 -7.67
CA ARG A 145 8.37 2.36 -7.18
C ARG A 145 7.35 2.60 -8.30
N GLU A 146 7.64 3.51 -9.25
CA GLU A 146 6.77 3.75 -10.40
C GLU A 146 6.53 2.45 -11.18
N TRP A 147 7.59 1.72 -11.50
CA TRP A 147 7.46 0.47 -12.24
C TRP A 147 6.80 -0.65 -11.44
N ILE A 148 7.03 -0.71 -10.13
CA ILE A 148 6.32 -1.64 -9.25
C ILE A 148 4.82 -1.34 -9.27
N LEU A 149 4.41 -0.08 -9.12
CA LEU A 149 3.00 0.36 -9.14
C LEU A 149 2.32 -0.01 -10.47
N ARG A 150 2.93 0.36 -11.60
CA ARG A 150 2.36 0.09 -12.94
C ARG A 150 2.22 -1.40 -13.24
N ASN A 151 2.97 -2.27 -12.57
CA ASN A 151 2.98 -3.71 -12.79
C ASN A 151 2.37 -4.52 -11.63
N SER A 152 1.73 -3.88 -10.66
CA SER A 152 1.12 -4.54 -9.51
C SER A 152 -0.40 -4.56 -9.59
N PRO A 153 -1.05 -5.75 -9.56
CA PRO A 153 -2.49 -5.86 -9.41
C PRO A 153 -2.94 -5.77 -7.95
N VAL A 154 -2.00 -5.67 -7.00
CA VAL A 154 -2.29 -5.59 -5.57
C VAL A 154 -1.82 -4.27 -5.00
N PRO A 155 -2.42 -3.77 -3.89
CA PRO A 155 -2.01 -2.53 -3.26
C PRO A 155 -0.53 -2.51 -2.87
N ILE A 156 0.12 -1.37 -3.11
CA ILE A 156 1.53 -1.14 -2.77
C ILE A 156 1.63 -0.26 -1.53
N GLY A 157 2.36 -0.75 -0.54
CA GLY A 157 2.75 0.00 0.65
C GLY A 157 4.21 0.43 0.61
N THR A 158 4.55 1.47 1.36
CA THR A 158 5.93 1.96 1.49
C THR A 158 6.27 2.33 2.91
N VAL A 159 7.55 2.63 3.13
CA VAL A 159 8.08 3.23 4.36
C VAL A 159 8.67 4.60 4.01
N PRO A 160 7.90 5.69 4.03
CA PRO A 160 8.29 6.99 3.47
C PRO A 160 9.58 7.56 4.05
N ILE A 161 9.91 7.25 5.30
CA ILE A 161 11.14 7.74 5.93
C ILE A 161 12.41 7.26 5.20
N TYR A 162 12.37 6.14 4.48
CA TYR A 162 13.53 5.65 3.73
C TYR A 162 13.88 6.58 2.56
N GLN A 163 12.88 7.06 1.81
CA GLN A 163 13.10 8.05 0.77
C GLN A 163 13.45 9.42 1.36
N ALA A 164 12.87 9.80 2.48
CA ALA A 164 13.25 11.04 3.16
C ALA A 164 14.72 11.02 3.58
N MET A 165 15.22 9.87 4.07
CA MET A 165 16.63 9.67 4.39
C MET A 165 17.54 9.71 3.16
N GLU A 166 17.09 9.18 2.02
CA GLU A 166 17.82 9.31 0.74
C GLU A 166 18.02 10.78 0.36
N ARG A 167 16.98 11.61 0.50
CA ARG A 167 17.03 13.06 0.19
C ARG A 167 18.05 13.84 1.01
N VAL A 168 18.30 13.37 2.23
CA VAL A 168 19.33 13.97 3.11
C VAL A 168 20.64 13.18 3.11
N ASN A 169 20.87 12.34 2.09
CA ASN A 169 22.10 11.52 1.96
C ASN A 169 22.42 10.69 3.21
N GLY A 170 21.39 10.18 3.88
CA GLY A 170 21.52 9.35 5.07
C GLY A 170 21.81 10.10 6.38
N LYS A 171 21.79 11.44 6.37
CA LYS A 171 22.05 12.26 7.56
C LYS A 171 20.75 12.57 8.29
N ALA A 172 20.45 11.78 9.32
CA ALA A 172 19.20 11.91 10.08
C ALA A 172 19.01 13.29 10.73
N GLU A 173 20.10 13.96 11.10
CA GLU A 173 20.12 15.31 11.66
C GLU A 173 19.68 16.41 10.68
N GLU A 174 19.73 16.13 9.40
CA GLU A 174 19.26 17.04 8.34
C GLU A 174 17.78 16.81 7.97
N LEU A 175 17.12 15.77 8.52
CA LEU A 175 15.74 15.44 8.26
C LEU A 175 14.80 16.46 8.93
N THR A 176 13.98 17.13 8.12
CA THR A 176 12.96 18.07 8.58
C THR A 176 11.55 17.57 8.32
N TRP A 177 10.56 18.17 8.98
CA TRP A 177 9.15 17.88 8.69
C TRP A 177 8.77 18.19 7.24
N GLU A 178 9.30 19.26 6.68
CA GLU A 178 9.03 19.70 5.30
C GLU A 178 9.49 18.63 4.31
N ILE A 179 10.71 18.11 4.46
CA ILE A 179 11.26 17.03 3.62
C ILE A 179 10.39 15.79 3.73
N TYR A 180 10.02 15.41 4.95
CA TYR A 180 9.20 14.22 5.18
C TYR A 180 7.78 14.37 4.60
N ARG A 181 7.13 15.54 4.83
CA ARG A 181 5.82 15.87 4.26
C ARG A 181 5.84 15.82 2.73
N ASP A 182 6.86 16.39 2.10
CA ASP A 182 6.97 16.45 0.64
C ASP A 182 7.15 15.03 0.05
N VAL A 183 7.84 14.14 0.75
CA VAL A 183 7.91 12.71 0.39
C VAL A 183 6.55 12.03 0.49
N LEU A 184 5.77 12.31 1.54
CA LEU A 184 4.42 11.74 1.68
C LEU A 184 3.51 12.19 0.53
N ILE A 185 3.54 13.48 0.19
CA ILE A 185 2.74 14.05 -0.91
C ILE A 185 3.14 13.38 -2.23
N GLU A 186 4.43 13.34 -2.55
CA GLU A 186 4.95 12.70 -3.76
C GLU A 186 4.49 11.25 -3.89
N GLN A 187 4.60 10.47 -2.82
CA GLN A 187 4.18 9.07 -2.84
C GLN A 187 2.68 8.89 -3.00
N CYS A 188 1.87 9.77 -2.39
CA CYS A 188 0.42 9.79 -2.62
C CYS A 188 0.08 10.10 -4.08
N GLU A 189 0.75 11.10 -4.67
CA GLU A 189 0.53 11.50 -6.06
C GLU A 189 1.00 10.43 -7.05
N GLN A 190 2.05 9.68 -6.70
CA GLN A 190 2.56 8.58 -7.51
C GLN A 190 1.63 7.36 -7.51
N GLY A 191 0.85 7.15 -6.46
CA GLY A 191 -0.13 6.07 -6.39
C GLY A 191 0.05 5.07 -5.26
N VAL A 192 0.91 5.35 -4.28
CA VAL A 192 1.08 4.48 -3.11
C VAL A 192 -0.24 4.34 -2.35
N ASP A 193 -0.64 3.10 -2.06
CA ASP A 193 -1.94 2.79 -1.48
C ASP A 193 -1.98 2.90 0.04
N TYR A 194 -0.87 2.66 0.72
CA TYR A 194 -0.75 2.78 2.17
C TYR A 194 0.68 3.00 2.63
N PHE A 195 0.84 3.50 3.85
CA PHE A 195 2.15 3.78 4.45
C PHE A 195 2.37 3.01 5.74
N THR A 196 3.61 2.60 5.97
CA THR A 196 4.11 2.23 7.30
C THR A 196 4.86 3.42 7.89
N ILE A 197 4.33 3.96 8.99
CA ILE A 197 4.88 5.14 9.66
C ILE A 197 5.35 4.78 11.07
N HIS A 198 6.61 5.05 11.37
CA HIS A 198 7.22 4.78 12.67
C HIS A 198 6.94 5.92 13.63
N CYS A 199 5.80 5.92 14.30
CA CYS A 199 5.37 6.98 15.23
C CYS A 199 5.29 6.54 16.70
N GLY A 200 5.58 5.27 16.99
CA GLY A 200 5.52 4.71 18.35
C GLY A 200 6.77 4.87 19.18
N ILE A 201 7.94 5.12 18.56
CA ILE A 201 9.22 5.28 19.23
C ILE A 201 9.48 6.77 19.47
N ARG A 202 9.79 7.10 20.71
CA ARG A 202 10.17 8.46 21.12
C ARG A 202 11.51 8.41 21.81
N LEU A 203 12.32 9.47 21.71
CA LEU A 203 13.66 9.57 22.34
C LEU A 203 13.63 9.17 23.81
N LYS A 204 12.63 9.61 24.58
CA LYS A 204 12.47 9.25 26.00
C LYS A 204 12.29 7.74 26.27
N ASN A 205 11.88 6.96 25.26
CA ASN A 205 11.62 5.54 25.39
C ASN A 205 12.83 4.68 24.96
N VAL A 206 13.87 5.27 24.39
CA VAL A 206 15.07 4.54 23.91
C VAL A 206 15.72 3.74 25.03
N MET A 207 15.81 4.31 26.23
CA MET A 207 16.39 3.65 27.40
C MET A 207 15.64 2.38 27.82
N LEU A 208 14.35 2.23 27.48
CA LEU A 208 13.58 1.01 27.76
C LEU A 208 14.03 -0.19 26.92
N ALA A 209 14.80 0.06 25.85
CA ALA A 209 15.37 -0.98 25.01
C ALA A 209 16.82 -1.35 25.40
N ALA A 210 17.42 -0.67 26.38
CA ALA A 210 18.83 -0.85 26.75
C ALA A 210 19.17 -2.28 27.23
N ASP A 211 18.22 -2.91 27.93
CA ASP A 211 18.38 -4.29 28.45
C ASP A 211 18.00 -5.37 27.45
N ARG A 212 17.56 -5.02 26.25
CA ARG A 212 17.22 -5.99 25.21
C ARG A 212 18.49 -6.47 24.51
N LEU A 213 18.57 -7.76 24.21
CA LEU A 213 19.73 -8.37 23.55
C LEU A 213 20.09 -7.68 22.20
N THR A 214 19.09 -7.27 21.44
CA THR A 214 19.25 -6.65 20.11
C THR A 214 18.90 -5.15 20.09
N GLY A 215 18.59 -4.55 21.24
CA GLY A 215 18.18 -3.15 21.30
C GLY A 215 16.97 -2.80 20.44
N ILE A 216 17.07 -1.77 19.60
CA ILE A 216 16.05 -1.37 18.62
C ILE A 216 16.42 -2.01 17.28
N VAL A 217 15.62 -2.98 16.83
CA VAL A 217 15.88 -3.73 15.58
C VAL A 217 15.29 -3.03 14.35
N SER A 218 14.19 -2.30 14.53
CA SER A 218 13.52 -1.61 13.43
C SER A 218 14.41 -0.55 12.78
N ARG A 219 14.65 -0.67 11.46
CA ARG A 219 15.39 0.33 10.69
C ARG A 219 14.77 1.72 10.78
N GLY A 220 13.47 1.85 10.47
CA GLY A 220 12.77 3.12 10.56
C GLY A 220 12.58 3.62 11.99
N GLY A 221 12.55 2.71 12.97
CA GLY A 221 12.49 3.08 14.38
C GLY A 221 13.82 3.53 14.97
N SER A 222 14.94 3.30 14.25
CA SER A 222 16.29 3.72 14.68
C SER A 222 16.68 5.11 14.17
N ILE A 223 15.97 5.62 13.15
CA ILE A 223 16.13 6.96 12.58
C ILE A 223 15.50 7.99 13.50
#